data_f5ac1ff9e339a33b4adc968d834205ae
#
_entry.id   f5ac1ff9e339a33b4adc968d834205ae
#
_cell.length_a   1.000
_cell.length_b   1.000
_cell.length_c   1.000
_cell.angle_alpha   90.00
_cell.angle_beta   90.00
_cell.angle_gamma   90.00
#
_symmetry.space_group_name_H-M   'P 1'
#
loop_
_entity.id
_entity.type
_entity.pdbx_description
1 polymer ?
#
loop_
_entity_poly.entity_id
_entity_poly.type
_entity_poly.pdbx_seq_one_letter_code
_entity_poly.pdbx_strand_id
1 'polypeptide(L)'
;HQSLEDVVVPISEIPKFLTKIKELSKKYNILIPCYGHAGDGNLHPTPIKNPKFKMDEWYEKLDALLLELYKAAIELGGTISGEHGIGSKRNKYISMALEPAQIEMMKNIKKALDPNLILNPGKIF
;
A
#
# COMPACT_ATOMS: atom_id res chain seq x y z
N HIS A 1 -13.52 -1.52 11.85
CA HIS A 1 -12.19 -1.07 11.40
C HIS A 1 -11.95 -1.52 9.97
N GLN A 2 -11.27 -0.69 9.19
CA GLN A 2 -10.89 -0.97 7.81
C GLN A 2 -9.55 -0.30 7.49
N SER A 3 -8.90 -0.73 6.40
CA SER A 3 -7.69 -0.12 5.88
C SER A 3 -7.90 0.16 4.39
N LEU A 4 -8.06 1.42 4.04
CA LEU A 4 -8.16 1.85 2.64
C LEU A 4 -6.76 1.86 2.02
N GLU A 5 -6.56 1.06 0.97
CA GLU A 5 -5.30 1.02 0.24
C GLU A 5 -5.38 1.80 -1.08
N ASP A 6 -4.22 1.99 -1.69
CA ASP A 6 -4.06 2.82 -2.87
C ASP A 6 -2.90 2.26 -3.69
N VAL A 7 -3.20 1.34 -4.57
CA VAL A 7 -2.21 0.68 -5.43
C VAL A 7 -2.49 0.99 -6.89
N VAL A 8 -1.44 0.97 -7.70
CA VAL A 8 -1.57 1.04 -9.15
C VAL A 8 -1.00 -0.23 -9.76
N VAL A 9 -1.69 -0.77 -10.75
CA VAL A 9 -1.16 -1.80 -11.64
C VAL A 9 -1.42 -1.40 -13.10
N PRO A 10 -0.63 -1.89 -14.06
CA PRO A 10 -0.97 -1.69 -15.47
C PRO A 10 -2.41 -2.14 -15.75
N ILE A 11 -3.15 -1.40 -16.57
CA ILE A 11 -4.59 -1.64 -16.83
C ILE A 11 -4.83 -3.10 -17.26
N SER A 12 -3.95 -3.66 -18.08
CA SER A 12 -4.01 -5.06 -18.53
C SER A 12 -3.88 -6.08 -17.39
N GLU A 13 -3.28 -5.69 -16.27
CA GLU A 13 -3.03 -6.55 -15.11
C GLU A 13 -4.12 -6.46 -14.03
N ILE A 14 -5.08 -5.54 -14.18
CA ILE A 14 -6.20 -5.40 -13.23
C ILE A 14 -6.90 -6.74 -12.96
N PRO A 15 -7.27 -7.58 -13.95
CA PRO A 15 -7.94 -8.85 -13.69
C PRO A 15 -7.11 -9.81 -12.83
N LYS A 16 -5.79 -9.88 -13.07
CA LYS A 16 -4.88 -10.72 -12.28
C LYS A 16 -4.77 -10.19 -10.84
N PHE A 17 -4.64 -8.88 -10.69
CA PHE A 17 -4.57 -8.28 -9.36
C PHE A 17 -5.85 -8.50 -8.55
N LEU A 18 -7.03 -8.36 -9.17
CA LEU A 18 -8.32 -8.68 -8.53
C LEU A 18 -8.44 -10.15 -8.13
N THR A 19 -7.88 -11.06 -8.93
CA THR A 19 -7.79 -12.48 -8.57
C THR A 19 -6.92 -12.65 -7.32
N LYS A 20 -5.77 -11.99 -7.26
CA LYS A 20 -4.88 -12.01 -6.09
C LYS A 20 -5.56 -11.46 -4.83
N ILE A 21 -6.32 -10.36 -4.95
CA ILE A 21 -7.12 -9.82 -3.83
C ILE A 21 -8.10 -10.88 -3.30
N LYS A 22 -8.78 -11.63 -4.17
CA LYS A 22 -9.70 -12.70 -3.76
C LYS A 22 -8.98 -13.85 -3.03
N GLU A 23 -7.77 -14.21 -3.48
CA GLU A 23 -6.93 -15.21 -2.82
C GLU A 23 -6.52 -14.75 -1.41
N LEU A 24 -6.04 -13.50 -1.29
CA LEU A 24 -5.66 -12.91 0.00
C LEU A 24 -6.86 -12.80 0.95
N SER A 25 -8.02 -12.41 0.43
CA SER A 25 -9.26 -12.36 1.21
C SER A 25 -9.60 -13.72 1.84
N LYS A 26 -9.49 -14.79 1.06
CA LYS A 26 -9.70 -16.16 1.56
C LYS A 26 -8.62 -16.59 2.54
N LYS A 27 -7.34 -16.35 2.21
CA LYS A 27 -6.18 -16.75 3.01
C LYS A 27 -6.23 -16.16 4.43
N TYR A 28 -6.57 -14.87 4.53
CA TYR A 28 -6.59 -14.15 5.80
C TYR A 28 -7.96 -14.13 6.49
N ASN A 29 -8.99 -14.64 5.82
CA ASN A 29 -10.39 -14.55 6.28
C ASN A 29 -10.81 -13.10 6.56
N ILE A 30 -10.43 -12.21 5.64
CA ILE A 30 -10.67 -10.77 5.67
C ILE A 30 -11.40 -10.38 4.39
N LEU A 31 -12.56 -9.74 4.49
CA LEU A 31 -13.24 -9.19 3.32
C LEU A 31 -12.44 -8.01 2.74
N ILE A 32 -12.19 -8.04 1.43
CA ILE A 32 -11.43 -6.99 0.74
C ILE A 32 -12.24 -6.51 -0.48
N PRO A 33 -13.25 -5.65 -0.29
CA PRO A 33 -13.84 -4.96 -1.43
C PRO A 33 -12.77 -4.11 -2.12
N CYS A 34 -12.87 -4.00 -3.45
CA CYS A 34 -11.96 -3.23 -4.26
C CYS A 34 -12.75 -2.36 -5.23
N TYR A 35 -12.44 -1.09 -5.27
CA TYR A 35 -12.95 -0.10 -6.20
C TYR A 35 -11.79 0.76 -6.69
N GLY A 36 -12.03 1.74 -7.55
CA GLY A 36 -10.95 2.61 -8.02
C GLY A 36 -11.20 3.17 -9.41
N HIS A 37 -10.13 3.59 -10.04
CA HIS A 37 -10.07 4.26 -11.32
C HIS A 37 -9.51 3.32 -12.38
N ALA A 38 -10.38 2.48 -12.97
CA ALA A 38 -9.94 1.43 -13.90
C ALA A 38 -9.25 1.99 -15.16
N GLY A 39 -9.51 3.25 -15.51
CA GLY A 39 -8.92 3.92 -16.68
C GLY A 39 -7.43 4.24 -16.56
N ASP A 40 -6.90 4.28 -15.33
CA ASP A 40 -5.47 4.55 -15.03
C ASP A 40 -4.82 3.46 -14.17
N GLY A 41 -5.56 2.41 -13.83
CA GLY A 41 -5.05 1.28 -13.06
C GLY A 41 -4.97 1.51 -11.56
N ASN A 42 -5.46 2.64 -11.05
CA ASN A 42 -5.47 2.95 -9.63
C ASN A 42 -6.63 2.23 -8.91
N LEU A 43 -6.30 1.40 -7.95
CA LEU A 43 -7.23 0.53 -7.24
C LEU A 43 -7.13 0.74 -5.73
N HIS A 44 -8.30 0.69 -5.07
CA HIS A 44 -8.45 0.85 -3.63
C HIS A 44 -8.97 -0.44 -2.97
N PRO A 45 -8.12 -1.47 -2.81
CA PRO A 45 -8.47 -2.61 -1.97
C PRO A 45 -8.69 -2.13 -0.54
N THR A 46 -9.79 -2.55 0.06
CA THR A 46 -10.17 -2.07 1.40
C THR A 46 -10.38 -3.25 2.35
N PRO A 47 -9.30 -3.81 2.96
CA PRO A 47 -9.45 -4.82 4.00
C PRO A 47 -10.36 -4.36 5.13
N ILE A 48 -11.40 -5.15 5.42
CA ILE A 48 -12.37 -4.88 6.48
C ILE A 48 -12.17 -5.90 7.60
N LYS A 49 -11.98 -5.40 8.83
CA LYS A 49 -11.80 -6.26 10.00
C LYS A 49 -12.93 -7.26 10.15
N ASN A 50 -12.61 -8.54 10.20
CA ASN A 50 -13.58 -9.56 10.56
C ASN A 50 -14.05 -9.31 12.00
N PRO A 51 -15.37 -9.25 12.28
CA PRO A 51 -15.90 -9.04 13.62
C PRO A 51 -15.39 -10.03 14.67
N LYS A 52 -15.02 -11.25 14.24
CA LYS A 52 -14.52 -12.31 15.12
C LYS A 52 -13.08 -12.09 15.60
N PHE A 53 -12.30 -11.22 14.94
CA PHE A 53 -10.92 -10.96 15.31
C PHE A 53 -10.82 -9.98 16.46
N LYS A 54 -9.93 -10.23 17.40
CA LYS A 54 -9.45 -9.22 18.35
C LYS A 54 -8.61 -8.17 17.62
N MET A 55 -8.36 -7.03 18.25
CA MET A 55 -7.61 -5.94 17.59
C MET A 55 -6.17 -6.33 17.28
N ASP A 56 -5.49 -7.01 18.20
CA ASP A 56 -4.10 -7.45 18.00
C ASP A 56 -4.02 -8.45 16.83
N GLU A 57 -4.92 -9.42 16.78
CA GLU A 57 -5.02 -10.36 15.66
C GLU A 57 -5.31 -9.64 14.33
N TRP A 58 -6.16 -8.62 14.36
CA TRP A 58 -6.45 -7.79 13.19
C TRP A 58 -5.20 -7.09 12.66
N TYR A 59 -4.44 -6.43 13.53
CA TYR A 59 -3.23 -5.71 13.11
C TYR A 59 -2.16 -6.65 12.57
N GLU A 60 -1.93 -7.79 13.21
CA GLU A 60 -0.98 -8.80 12.76
C GLU A 60 -1.34 -9.35 11.37
N LYS A 61 -2.61 -9.76 11.19
CA LYS A 61 -3.10 -10.24 9.90
C LYS A 61 -3.10 -9.16 8.83
N LEU A 62 -3.45 -7.93 9.18
CA LEU A 62 -3.44 -6.80 8.25
C LEU A 62 -2.02 -6.52 7.74
N ASP A 63 -1.04 -6.47 8.63
CA ASP A 63 0.36 -6.23 8.24
C ASP A 63 0.88 -7.30 7.28
N ALA A 64 0.61 -8.57 7.56
CA ALA A 64 0.97 -9.68 6.68
C ALA A 64 0.24 -9.61 5.33
N LEU A 65 -1.05 -9.29 5.36
CA LEU A 65 -1.88 -9.13 4.16
C LEU A 65 -1.36 -7.97 3.28
N LEU A 66 -1.07 -6.81 3.88
CA LEU A 66 -0.61 -5.63 3.15
C LEU A 66 0.75 -5.87 2.48
N LEU A 67 1.65 -6.58 3.16
CA LEU A 67 2.94 -6.96 2.58
C LEU A 67 2.76 -7.78 1.30
N GLU A 68 1.87 -8.79 1.32
CA GLU A 68 1.59 -9.62 0.15
C GLU A 68 0.82 -8.86 -0.94
N LEU A 69 -0.09 -7.96 -0.55
CA LEU A 69 -0.85 -7.12 -1.47
C LEU A 69 0.08 -6.20 -2.28
N TYR A 70 0.96 -5.49 -1.59
CA TYR A 70 1.92 -4.58 -2.22
C TYR A 70 2.93 -5.33 -3.07
N LYS A 71 3.42 -6.48 -2.60
CA LYS A 71 4.30 -7.35 -3.38
C LYS A 71 3.64 -7.77 -4.69
N ALA A 72 2.39 -8.19 -4.64
CA ALA A 72 1.64 -8.57 -5.83
C ALA A 72 1.46 -7.41 -6.83
N ALA A 73 1.21 -6.18 -6.34
CA ALA A 73 1.13 -5.01 -7.20
C ALA A 73 2.45 -4.72 -7.92
N ILE A 74 3.58 -4.79 -7.20
CA ILE A 74 4.92 -4.57 -7.74
C ILE A 74 5.30 -5.67 -8.75
N GLU A 75 5.04 -6.94 -8.44
CA GLU A 75 5.29 -8.08 -9.34
C GLU A 75 4.53 -7.98 -10.67
N LEU A 76 3.39 -7.27 -10.67
CA LEU A 76 2.62 -6.96 -11.87
C LEU A 76 3.08 -5.69 -12.59
N GLY A 77 4.19 -5.07 -12.16
CA GLY A 77 4.72 -3.85 -12.74
C GLY A 77 4.05 -2.56 -12.22
N GLY A 78 3.39 -2.65 -11.09
CA GLY A 78 2.69 -1.55 -10.43
C GLY A 78 3.47 -0.86 -9.31
N THR A 79 2.76 -0.14 -8.45
CA THR A 79 3.33 0.57 -7.29
C THR A 79 2.37 0.56 -6.10
N ILE A 80 2.90 0.93 -4.92
CA ILE A 80 2.19 0.87 -3.63
C ILE A 80 1.37 2.13 -3.31
N SER A 81 1.44 3.17 -4.12
CA SER A 81 0.60 4.36 -3.98
C SER A 81 0.38 5.01 -5.34
N GLY A 82 -0.87 5.24 -5.69
CA GLY A 82 -1.30 5.93 -6.89
C GLY A 82 -1.48 7.43 -6.65
N GLU A 83 -2.41 7.79 -5.77
CA GLU A 83 -2.83 9.17 -5.55
C GLU A 83 -2.73 9.63 -4.08
N HIS A 84 -2.79 8.72 -3.09
CA HIS A 84 -2.82 9.09 -1.67
C HIS A 84 -1.44 9.42 -1.09
N GLY A 85 -0.36 9.04 -1.75
CA GLY A 85 1.00 9.18 -1.26
C GLY A 85 1.38 8.17 -0.17
N ILE A 86 2.63 8.21 0.24
CA ILE A 86 3.19 7.25 1.21
C ILE A 86 2.76 7.58 2.64
N GLY A 87 2.86 8.86 3.03
CA GLY A 87 2.51 9.31 4.37
C GLY A 87 3.25 8.55 5.48
N SER A 88 2.56 8.31 6.59
CA SER A 88 3.04 7.46 7.69
C SER A 88 2.61 6.00 7.53
N LYS A 89 1.57 5.74 6.75
CA LYS A 89 0.96 4.41 6.61
C LYS A 89 1.83 3.45 5.82
N ARG A 90 2.49 3.95 4.76
CA ARG A 90 3.23 3.14 3.78
C ARG A 90 4.75 3.32 3.86
N ASN A 91 5.26 4.13 4.81
CA ASN A 91 6.70 4.39 4.92
C ASN A 91 7.53 3.10 5.10
N LYS A 92 7.04 2.12 5.84
CA LYS A 92 7.70 0.82 6.03
C LYS A 92 7.75 -0.05 4.75
N TYR A 93 6.99 0.30 3.72
CA TYR A 93 6.92 -0.44 2.45
C TYR A 93 7.61 0.29 1.29
N ILE A 94 8.11 1.52 1.49
CA ILE A 94 8.66 2.35 0.42
C ILE A 94 9.83 1.68 -0.33
N SER A 95 10.66 0.94 0.39
CA SER A 95 11.79 0.19 -0.16
C SER A 95 11.39 -1.01 -1.04
N MET A 96 10.10 -1.37 -1.07
CA MET A 96 9.60 -2.38 -2.00
C MET A 96 9.36 -1.79 -3.40
N ALA A 97 9.07 -0.50 -3.48
CA ALA A 97 8.67 0.18 -4.71
C ALA A 97 9.76 1.11 -5.27
N LEU A 98 10.71 1.53 -4.47
CA LEU A 98 11.73 2.49 -4.85
C LEU A 98 13.14 1.95 -4.55
N GLU A 99 14.05 2.21 -5.47
CA GLU A 99 15.47 1.91 -5.28
C GLU A 99 16.11 2.80 -4.21
N PRO A 100 17.15 2.34 -3.51
CA PRO A 100 17.84 3.14 -2.48
C PRO A 100 18.27 4.52 -2.94
N ALA A 101 18.75 4.66 -4.18
CA ALA A 101 19.16 5.95 -4.75
C ALA A 101 17.99 6.93 -4.90
N GLN A 102 16.79 6.43 -5.26
CA GLN A 102 15.58 7.26 -5.35
C GLN A 102 15.15 7.74 -3.96
N ILE A 103 15.16 6.86 -2.96
CA ILE A 103 14.84 7.20 -1.57
C ILE A 103 15.82 8.26 -1.04
N GLU A 104 17.11 8.10 -1.30
CA GLU A 104 18.13 9.07 -0.87
C GLU A 104 17.95 10.43 -1.55
N MET A 105 17.65 10.45 -2.85
CA MET A 105 17.33 11.68 -3.56
C MET A 105 16.12 12.40 -2.95
N MET A 106 15.06 11.68 -2.64
CA MET A 106 13.87 12.25 -1.99
C MET A 106 14.20 12.83 -0.61
N LYS A 107 15.03 12.15 0.19
CA LYS A 107 15.50 12.65 1.49
C LYS A 107 16.33 13.94 1.34
N ASN A 108 17.19 14.01 0.32
CA ASN A 108 17.99 15.19 0.04
C ASN A 108 17.12 16.39 -0.34
N ILE A 109 16.08 16.19 -1.15
CA ILE A 109 15.08 17.23 -1.46
C ILE A 109 14.37 17.68 -0.19
N LYS A 110 13.89 16.74 0.63
CA LYS A 110 13.25 17.05 1.92
C LYS A 110 14.17 17.89 2.80
N LYS A 111 15.43 17.50 2.96
CA LYS A 111 16.42 18.19 3.78
C LYS A 111 16.77 19.58 3.26
N ALA A 112 16.82 19.75 1.94
CA ALA A 112 17.10 21.05 1.31
C ALA A 112 15.98 22.07 1.58
N LEU A 113 14.70 21.61 1.60
CA LEU A 113 13.54 22.48 1.80
C LEU A 113 13.12 22.60 3.26
N ASP A 114 13.46 21.63 4.10
CA ASP A 114 13.14 21.58 5.53
C ASP A 114 14.36 21.09 6.32
N PRO A 115 15.40 21.94 6.45
CA PRO A 115 16.67 21.54 7.07
C PRO A 115 16.53 21.17 8.55
N ASN A 116 15.50 21.69 9.23
CA ASN A 116 15.22 21.41 10.64
C ASN A 116 14.28 20.20 10.83
N LEU A 117 13.77 19.60 9.75
CA LEU A 117 12.86 18.45 9.74
C LEU A 117 11.61 18.62 10.62
N ILE A 118 11.07 19.84 10.63
CA ILE A 118 9.89 20.20 11.44
C ILE A 118 8.58 20.07 10.67
N LEU A 119 8.61 20.01 9.34
CA LEU A 119 7.43 19.87 8.50
C LEU A 119 7.06 18.39 8.33
N ASN A 120 5.86 18.00 8.76
CA ASN A 120 5.34 16.64 8.64
C ASN A 120 6.34 15.54 9.09
N PRO A 121 6.83 15.59 10.33
CA PRO A 121 7.81 14.62 10.81
C PRO A 121 7.24 13.19 10.75
N GLY A 122 8.08 12.21 10.34
CA GLY A 122 7.68 10.82 10.22
C GLY A 122 6.72 10.50 9.05
N LYS A 123 6.58 11.42 8.08
CA LYS A 123 5.88 11.17 6.83
C LYS A 123 6.89 10.87 5.73
N ILE A 124 6.70 9.74 5.05
CA ILE A 124 7.57 9.16 4.02
C ILE A 124 8.86 8.59 4.64
N PHE A 125 9.60 9.40 5.39
CA PHE A 125 10.90 9.07 6.01
C PHE A 125 10.85 9.28 7.52
#